data_12a93f5601f9c26438b7d722c2667266
#
_entry.id   12a93f5601f9c26438b7d722c2667266
#
_cell.length_a   1.000
_cell.length_b   1.000
_cell.length_c   1.000
_cell.angle_alpha   90.00
_cell.angle_beta   90.00
_cell.angle_gamma   90.00
#
_symmetry.space_group_name_H-M   'P 1'
#
loop_
_entity.id
_entity.type
_entity.pdbx_description
1 polymer ?
#
loop_
_entity_poly.entity_id
_entity_poly.type
_entity_poly.pdbx_seq_one_letter_code
_entity_poly.pdbx_strand_id
1 'polypeptide(L)'
;YKRQDYNDHMNVSYYLLMFDKYGADSLNNIFKMGEHSAKTTKKSTMIVESHITYDQELQLDDEVDINCVYFDHDKKRLQYKMEMIHKEKKFLASTIEILALYVDLNERKVTEFEEEKIKIMDEFISNNKSKFKYENLKFSSKLKK
;
A
#
# COMPACT_ATOMS: atom_id res chain seq x y z
N TYR A 1 -3.78 21.61 -11.62
CA TYR A 1 -2.71 22.09 -12.51
C TYR A 1 -1.37 21.44 -12.22
N LYS A 2 -0.91 21.48 -10.97
CA LYS A 2 0.36 20.87 -10.56
C LYS A 2 0.38 19.34 -10.64
N ARG A 3 -0.77 18.72 -10.78
CA ARG A 3 -0.92 17.25 -10.82
C ARG A 3 -0.91 16.69 -12.23
N GLN A 4 -0.85 17.58 -13.23
CA GLN A 4 -0.79 17.19 -14.63
C GLN A 4 0.63 17.36 -15.18
N ASP A 5 0.99 16.56 -16.15
CA ASP A 5 2.20 16.77 -16.93
C ASP A 5 1.90 17.68 -18.14
N TYR A 6 2.91 17.90 -19.00
CA TYR A 6 2.77 18.76 -20.17
C TYR A 6 1.81 18.20 -21.24
N ASN A 7 1.35 16.94 -21.11
CA ASN A 7 0.36 16.31 -22.00
C ASN A 7 -1.06 16.36 -21.46
N ASP A 8 -1.33 17.15 -20.42
CA ASP A 8 -2.61 17.23 -19.72
C ASP A 8 -3.03 15.93 -19.02
N HIS A 9 -2.09 15.01 -18.80
CA HIS A 9 -2.31 13.78 -18.03
C HIS A 9 -1.87 13.98 -16.58
N MET A 10 -2.40 13.18 -15.67
CA MET A 10 -1.93 13.19 -14.30
C MET A 10 -0.45 12.80 -14.26
N ASN A 11 0.38 13.63 -13.64
CA ASN A 11 1.81 13.36 -13.49
C ASN A 11 2.04 12.05 -12.79
N VAL A 12 2.96 11.20 -13.30
CA VAL A 12 3.22 9.87 -12.74
C VAL A 12 3.58 9.88 -11.26
N SER A 13 4.24 10.92 -10.78
CA SER A 13 4.58 11.04 -9.35
C SER A 13 3.34 11.18 -8.47
N TYR A 14 2.24 11.69 -8.97
CA TYR A 14 1.00 11.82 -8.22
C TYR A 14 0.23 10.52 -8.06
N TYR A 15 0.38 9.56 -8.99
CA TYR A 15 -0.16 8.20 -8.80
C TYR A 15 0.44 7.57 -7.55
N LEU A 16 1.78 7.65 -7.42
CA LEU A 16 2.47 7.12 -6.26
C LEU A 16 2.06 7.86 -4.99
N LEU A 17 1.98 9.19 -5.03
CA LEU A 17 1.56 10.00 -3.89
C LEU A 17 0.16 9.62 -3.41
N MET A 18 -0.78 9.40 -4.33
CA MET A 18 -2.14 9.00 -3.98
C MET A 18 -2.20 7.61 -3.36
N PHE A 19 -1.45 6.65 -3.90
CA PHE A 19 -1.34 5.32 -3.30
C PHE A 19 -0.75 5.38 -1.90
N ASP A 20 0.29 6.20 -1.71
CA ASP A 20 0.92 6.36 -0.41
C ASP A 20 -0.04 6.99 0.59
N LYS A 21 -0.61 8.13 0.26
CA LYS A 21 -1.42 8.92 1.18
C LYS A 21 -2.79 8.29 1.49
N TYR A 22 -3.47 7.77 0.46
CA TYR A 22 -4.83 7.24 0.61
C TYR A 22 -4.91 5.73 0.67
N GLY A 23 -3.83 5.03 0.34
CA GLY A 23 -3.74 3.58 0.39
C GLY A 23 -2.86 3.08 1.53
N ALA A 24 -1.56 3.30 1.44
CA ALA A 24 -0.60 2.80 2.43
C ALA A 24 -0.82 3.39 3.82
N ASP A 25 -1.08 4.69 3.92
CA ASP A 25 -1.37 5.32 5.21
C ASP A 25 -2.64 4.76 5.83
N SER A 26 -3.66 4.49 5.02
CA SER A 26 -4.91 3.88 5.52
C SER A 26 -4.66 2.49 6.09
N LEU A 27 -3.88 1.65 5.42
CA LEU A 27 -3.51 0.33 5.92
C LEU A 27 -2.68 0.44 7.20
N ASN A 28 -1.71 1.33 7.24
CA ASN A 28 -0.88 1.55 8.43
C ASN A 28 -1.72 1.99 9.62
N ASN A 29 -2.73 2.81 9.40
CA ASN A 29 -3.65 3.23 10.47
C ASN A 29 -4.50 2.07 10.98
N ILE A 30 -4.99 1.20 10.09
CA ILE A 30 -5.74 -0.01 10.47
C ILE A 30 -4.88 -0.91 11.36
N PHE A 31 -3.61 -1.09 11.00
CA PHE A 31 -2.67 -1.96 11.71
C PHE A 31 -1.95 -1.28 12.88
N LYS A 32 -2.26 -0.01 13.15
CA LYS A 32 -1.62 0.79 14.22
C LYS A 32 -0.11 0.94 14.03
N MET A 33 0.33 1.09 12.79
CA MET A 33 1.74 1.23 12.40
C MET A 33 2.06 2.55 11.70
N GLY A 34 1.15 3.51 11.72
CA GLY A 34 1.29 4.78 11.02
C GLY A 34 2.06 5.85 11.81
N GLU A 35 1.75 7.10 11.53
CA GLU A 35 2.43 8.26 12.11
C GLU A 35 2.40 8.25 13.64
N HIS A 36 1.27 7.89 14.25
CA HIS A 36 1.14 7.81 15.70
C HIS A 36 2.13 6.81 16.30
N SER A 37 2.24 5.63 15.69
CA SER A 37 3.19 4.60 16.12
C SER A 37 4.64 5.11 16.00
N ALA A 38 4.97 5.77 14.91
CA ALA A 38 6.30 6.34 14.72
C ALA A 38 6.65 7.36 15.80
N LYS A 39 5.70 8.15 16.24
CA LYS A 39 5.89 9.18 17.27
C LYS A 39 5.93 8.62 18.70
N THR A 40 5.15 7.57 18.98
CA THR A 40 5.00 7.03 20.34
C THR A 40 5.92 5.85 20.62
N THR A 41 5.91 4.82 19.79
CA THR A 41 6.71 3.61 19.97
C THR A 41 8.04 3.64 19.22
N LYS A 42 8.25 4.63 18.37
CA LYS A 42 9.42 4.76 17.49
C LYS A 42 9.58 3.58 16.54
N LYS A 43 8.47 2.95 16.14
CA LYS A 43 8.43 1.87 15.16
C LYS A 43 7.46 2.23 14.05
N SER A 44 7.81 1.88 12.83
CA SER A 44 7.01 2.21 11.66
C SER A 44 7.34 1.27 10.50
N THR A 45 6.59 1.39 9.42
CA THR A 45 6.88 0.66 8.19
C THR A 45 7.72 1.51 7.25
N MET A 46 8.58 0.84 6.47
CA MET A 46 9.39 1.48 5.44
C MET A 46 9.26 0.69 4.15
N ILE A 47 8.83 1.36 3.10
CA ILE A 47 8.71 0.75 1.77
C ILE A 47 10.12 0.54 1.20
N VAL A 48 10.43 -0.68 0.79
CA VAL A 48 11.74 -1.05 0.22
C VAL A 48 11.65 -1.47 -1.23
N GLU A 49 10.47 -1.84 -1.71
CA GLU A 49 10.28 -2.25 -3.10
C GLU A 49 8.85 -1.93 -3.51
N SER A 50 8.69 -1.43 -4.72
CA SER A 50 7.36 -1.20 -5.29
C SER A 50 7.38 -1.46 -6.79
N HIS A 51 6.26 -1.97 -7.30
CA HIS A 51 6.05 -2.16 -8.73
C HIS A 51 4.72 -1.49 -9.08
N ILE A 52 4.76 -0.44 -9.89
CA ILE A 52 3.59 0.33 -10.27
C ILE A 52 3.38 0.26 -11.78
N THR A 53 2.12 0.09 -12.20
CA THR A 53 1.73 0.13 -13.60
C THR A 53 0.69 1.22 -13.81
N TYR A 54 0.73 1.84 -14.98
CA TYR A 54 -0.19 2.90 -15.39
C TYR A 54 -1.03 2.33 -16.53
N ASP A 55 -2.26 1.95 -16.20
CA ASP A 55 -3.09 1.15 -17.10
C ASP A 55 -3.97 2.02 -18.00
N GLN A 56 -4.51 3.12 -17.45
CA GLN A 56 -5.32 4.06 -18.20
C GLN A 56 -5.20 5.45 -17.59
N GLU A 57 -5.10 6.47 -18.45
CA GLU A 57 -4.87 7.84 -18.02
C GLU A 57 -6.01 8.43 -17.17
N LEU A 58 -5.63 9.26 -16.22
CA LEU A 58 -6.54 10.10 -15.45
C LEU A 58 -6.35 11.55 -15.87
N GLN A 59 -7.43 12.32 -15.83
CA GLN A 59 -7.43 13.73 -16.15
C GLN A 59 -7.72 14.58 -14.92
N LEU A 60 -7.56 15.90 -15.08
CA LEU A 60 -7.85 16.84 -13.99
C LEU A 60 -9.30 16.65 -13.51
N ASP A 61 -9.47 16.71 -12.20
CA ASP A 61 -10.75 16.57 -11.49
C ASP A 61 -11.38 15.17 -11.54
N ASP A 62 -10.72 14.18 -12.11
CA ASP A 62 -11.17 12.80 -11.99
C ASP A 62 -11.07 12.34 -10.53
N GLU A 63 -12.12 11.68 -10.05
CA GLU A 63 -12.14 11.06 -8.73
C GLU A 63 -11.82 9.57 -8.86
N VAL A 64 -11.10 9.04 -7.87
CA VAL A 64 -10.70 7.64 -7.85
C VAL A 64 -10.95 6.99 -6.49
N ASP A 65 -11.16 5.68 -6.53
CA ASP A 65 -11.14 4.82 -5.33
C ASP A 65 -9.85 4.01 -5.32
N ILE A 66 -9.23 3.88 -4.16
CA ILE A 66 -8.05 3.04 -3.97
C ILE A 66 -8.44 1.86 -3.11
N ASN A 67 -8.29 0.66 -3.66
CA ASN A 67 -8.70 -0.59 -3.02
C ASN A 67 -7.50 -1.50 -2.80
N CYS A 68 -7.39 -2.09 -1.61
CA CYS A 68 -6.44 -3.16 -1.35
C CYS A 68 -7.01 -4.46 -1.89
N VAL A 69 -6.33 -5.08 -2.85
CA VAL A 69 -6.79 -6.31 -3.50
C VAL A 69 -5.95 -7.53 -3.13
N TYR A 70 -4.90 -7.34 -2.37
CA TYR A 70 -4.10 -8.39 -1.79
C TYR A 70 -3.31 -7.85 -0.60
N PHE A 71 -3.18 -8.65 0.43
CA PHE A 71 -2.34 -8.34 1.59
C PHE A 71 -1.85 -9.64 2.22
N ASP A 72 -0.56 -9.67 2.57
CA ASP A 72 0.03 -10.73 3.37
C ASP A 72 1.21 -10.17 4.17
N HIS A 73 1.69 -10.94 5.15
CA HIS A 73 2.81 -10.54 5.97
C HIS A 73 3.59 -11.75 6.49
N ASP A 74 4.81 -11.51 6.94
CA ASP A 74 5.55 -12.43 7.81
C ASP A 74 5.83 -11.72 9.14
N LYS A 75 6.87 -12.14 9.87
CA LYS A 75 7.20 -11.55 11.18
C LYS A 75 7.74 -10.12 11.11
N LYS A 76 8.23 -9.70 9.95
CA LYS A 76 8.94 -8.41 9.78
C LYS A 76 8.53 -7.64 8.55
N ARG A 77 7.78 -8.24 7.62
CA ARG A 77 7.47 -7.69 6.30
C ARG A 77 5.99 -7.66 6.01
N LEU A 78 5.59 -6.67 5.22
CA LEU A 78 4.25 -6.57 4.63
C LEU A 78 4.40 -6.66 3.12
N GLN A 79 3.49 -7.36 2.48
CA GLN A 79 3.36 -7.33 1.01
C GLN A 79 1.91 -7.11 0.65
N TYR A 80 1.63 -6.11 -0.16
CA TYR A 80 0.25 -5.81 -0.54
C TYR A 80 0.18 -5.23 -1.94
N LYS A 81 -1.02 -5.33 -2.52
CA LYS A 81 -1.35 -4.79 -3.83
C LYS A 81 -2.59 -3.93 -3.72
N MET A 82 -2.54 -2.77 -4.35
CA MET A 82 -3.66 -1.84 -4.42
C MET A 82 -3.98 -1.48 -5.86
N GLU A 83 -5.25 -1.20 -6.12
CA GLU A 83 -5.75 -0.75 -7.40
C GLU A 83 -6.40 0.62 -7.26
N MET A 84 -6.16 1.48 -8.27
CA MET A 84 -6.77 2.79 -8.38
C MET A 84 -7.83 2.74 -9.48
N ILE A 85 -9.09 2.90 -9.11
CA ILE A 85 -10.25 2.76 -9.99
C ILE A 85 -10.91 4.12 -10.18
N HIS A 86 -11.16 4.52 -11.44
CA HIS A 86 -11.93 5.72 -11.74
C HIS A 86 -13.32 5.58 -11.12
N LYS A 87 -13.70 6.53 -10.28
CA LYS A 87 -14.91 6.42 -9.46
C LYS A 87 -16.18 6.32 -10.29
N GLU A 88 -16.32 7.15 -11.31
CA GLU A 88 -17.50 7.22 -12.15
C GLU A 88 -17.50 6.16 -13.25
N LYS A 89 -16.41 6.09 -14.03
CA LYS A 89 -16.32 5.21 -15.22
C LYS A 89 -15.88 3.78 -14.88
N LYS A 90 -15.44 3.53 -13.65
CA LYS A 90 -15.08 2.20 -13.15
C LYS A 90 -13.93 1.49 -13.88
N PHE A 91 -13.07 2.24 -14.59
CA PHE A 91 -11.90 1.63 -15.21
C PHE A 91 -10.70 1.60 -14.25
N LEU A 92 -9.80 0.65 -14.50
CA LEU A 92 -8.54 0.54 -13.75
C LEU A 92 -7.55 1.59 -14.29
N ALA A 93 -7.18 2.53 -13.44
CA ALA A 93 -6.23 3.58 -13.81
C ALA A 93 -4.78 3.20 -13.52
N SER A 94 -4.53 2.56 -12.39
CA SER A 94 -3.18 2.19 -11.97
C SER A 94 -3.22 1.06 -10.95
N THR A 95 -2.12 0.34 -10.86
CA THR A 95 -1.94 -0.76 -9.90
C THR A 95 -0.56 -0.63 -9.27
N ILE A 96 -0.45 -0.88 -7.97
CA ILE A 96 0.83 -0.91 -7.27
C ILE A 96 0.94 -2.14 -6.38
N GLU A 97 2.13 -2.76 -6.40
CA GLU A 97 2.51 -3.80 -5.45
C GLU A 97 3.64 -3.26 -4.59
N ILE A 98 3.56 -3.48 -3.29
CA ILE A 98 4.47 -2.90 -2.32
C ILE A 98 5.01 -3.97 -1.38
N LEU A 99 6.31 -3.92 -1.14
CA LEU A 99 6.98 -4.64 -0.05
C LEU A 99 7.48 -3.61 0.95
N ALA A 100 7.10 -3.76 2.20
CA ALA A 100 7.53 -2.89 3.29
C ALA A 100 8.11 -3.69 4.45
N LEU A 101 9.03 -3.07 5.18
CA LEU A 101 9.65 -3.64 6.38
C LEU A 101 9.13 -2.90 7.61
N TYR A 102 9.03 -3.62 8.72
CA TYR A 102 8.78 -3.01 10.02
C TYR A 102 10.14 -2.66 10.65
N VAL A 103 10.30 -1.42 11.04
CA VAL A 103 11.61 -0.90 11.50
C VAL A 103 11.51 -0.21 12.86
N ASP A 104 12.57 -0.37 13.64
CA ASP A 104 12.79 0.41 14.85
C ASP A 104 13.56 1.67 14.46
N LEU A 105 12.93 2.84 14.67
CA LEU A 105 13.49 4.13 14.26
C LEU A 105 14.65 4.59 15.16
N ASN A 106 14.70 4.12 16.39
CA ASN A 106 15.81 4.45 17.29
C ASN A 106 17.07 3.68 16.91
N GLU A 107 16.95 2.38 16.71
CA GLU A 107 18.09 1.52 16.35
C GLU A 107 18.38 1.50 14.85
N ARG A 108 17.45 2.00 14.03
CA ARG A 108 17.55 1.97 12.57
C ARG A 108 17.70 0.56 12.01
N LYS A 109 16.95 -0.37 12.57
CA LYS A 109 16.97 -1.80 12.21
C LYS A 109 15.59 -2.33 11.95
N VAL A 110 15.51 -3.37 11.10
CA VAL A 110 14.31 -4.16 10.92
C VAL A 110 13.99 -4.86 12.24
N THR A 111 12.74 -4.87 12.62
CA THR A 111 12.26 -5.49 13.86
C THR A 111 11.00 -6.33 13.61
N GLU A 112 10.69 -7.21 14.53
CA GLU A 112 9.49 -8.04 14.43
C GLU A 112 8.26 -7.27 14.87
N PHE A 113 7.12 -7.59 14.26
CA PHE A 113 5.83 -7.05 14.68
C PHE A 113 5.49 -7.51 16.09
N GLU A 114 4.88 -6.65 16.87
CA GLU A 114 4.27 -7.03 18.14
C GLU A 114 3.08 -7.97 17.87
N GLU A 115 2.80 -8.85 18.83
CA GLU A 115 1.70 -9.83 18.71
C GLU A 115 0.35 -9.18 18.42
N GLU A 116 0.09 -8.02 19.02
CA GLU A 116 -1.14 -7.26 18.78
C GLU A 116 -1.28 -6.91 17.29
N LYS A 117 -0.20 -6.46 16.65
CA LYS A 117 -0.21 -6.09 15.24
C LYS A 117 -0.37 -7.29 14.32
N ILE A 118 0.30 -8.38 14.64
CA ILE A 118 0.15 -9.66 13.90
C ILE A 118 -1.31 -10.10 13.94
N LYS A 119 -1.95 -10.03 15.09
CA LYS A 119 -3.35 -10.39 15.27
C LYS A 119 -4.27 -9.54 14.39
N ILE A 120 -4.07 -8.22 14.38
CA ILE A 120 -4.85 -7.29 13.56
C ILE A 120 -4.68 -7.61 12.08
N MET A 121 -3.45 -7.85 11.63
CA MET A 121 -3.16 -8.20 10.23
C MET A 121 -3.79 -9.53 9.82
N ASP A 122 -3.72 -10.53 10.68
CA ASP A 122 -4.32 -11.85 10.43
C ASP A 122 -5.84 -11.77 10.34
N GLU A 123 -6.48 -10.97 11.19
CA GLU A 123 -7.91 -10.70 11.12
C GLU A 123 -8.27 -9.98 9.82
N PHE A 124 -7.47 -9.01 9.40
CA PHE A 124 -7.66 -8.30 8.14
C PHE A 124 -7.60 -9.25 6.94
N ILE A 125 -6.61 -10.15 6.92
CA ILE A 125 -6.49 -11.16 5.86
C ILE A 125 -7.70 -12.08 5.86
N SER A 126 -8.10 -12.56 7.01
CA SER A 126 -9.25 -13.46 7.16
C SER A 126 -10.55 -12.81 6.66
N ASN A 127 -10.77 -11.55 7.02
CA ASN A 127 -11.98 -10.80 6.64
C ASN A 127 -12.04 -10.50 5.15
N ASN A 128 -10.91 -10.49 4.46
CA ASN A 128 -10.80 -10.14 3.04
C ASN A 128 -10.35 -11.30 2.16
N LYS A 129 -10.30 -12.50 2.71
CA LYS A 129 -9.77 -13.69 2.00
C LYS A 129 -10.41 -13.92 0.64
N SER A 130 -11.72 -13.71 0.50
CA SER A 130 -12.43 -13.90 -0.76
C SER A 130 -12.08 -12.84 -1.82
N LYS A 131 -11.54 -11.70 -1.39
CA LYS A 131 -11.16 -10.57 -2.27
C LYS A 131 -9.70 -10.62 -2.69
N PHE A 132 -8.86 -11.37 -1.96
CA PHE A 132 -7.41 -11.39 -2.17
C PHE A 132 -7.04 -12.54 -3.11
N LYS A 133 -6.36 -12.19 -4.22
CA LYS A 133 -5.97 -13.16 -5.26
C LYS A 133 -4.47 -13.08 -5.52
N TYR A 134 -3.76 -14.07 -5.01
CA TYR A 134 -2.31 -14.17 -5.16
C TYR A 134 -1.84 -14.20 -6.62
N GLU A 135 -2.57 -14.86 -7.48
CA GLU A 135 -2.22 -15.04 -8.89
C GLU A 135 -2.17 -13.75 -9.69
N ASN A 136 -2.71 -12.67 -9.15
CA ASN A 136 -2.69 -11.37 -9.81
C ASN A 136 -1.42 -10.55 -9.50
N LEU A 137 -0.47 -11.10 -8.75
CA LEU A 137 0.77 -10.40 -8.42
C LEU A 137 1.74 -10.37 -9.60
N LYS A 138 2.47 -9.26 -9.73
CA LYS A 138 3.46 -9.05 -10.78
C LYS A 138 4.85 -9.55 -10.40
N PHE A 139 5.18 -9.57 -9.12
CA PHE A 139 6.45 -10.12 -8.66
C PHE A 139 6.22 -11.18 -7.59
N SER A 140 7.20 -12.05 -7.44
CA SER A 140 7.14 -13.17 -6.50
C SER A 140 7.08 -12.66 -5.06
N SER A 141 6.38 -13.41 -4.20
CA SER A 141 6.36 -13.10 -2.78
C SER A 141 7.78 -13.12 -2.21
N LYS A 142 8.08 -12.10 -1.44
CA LYS A 142 9.33 -11.97 -0.69
C LYS A 142 9.18 -12.37 0.78
N LEU A 143 7.98 -12.79 1.17
CA LEU A 143 7.70 -13.17 2.55
C LEU A 143 8.37 -14.50 2.93
N LYS A 144 8.83 -14.56 4.18
CA LYS A 144 9.47 -15.77 4.76
C LYS A 144 8.63 -16.22 5.95
N LYS A 145 7.65 -17.04 5.67
CA LYS A 145 6.74 -17.55 6.71
C LYS A 145 7.31 -18.75 7.46
#